data_cbe6454e459f596857d45667a0ed33e8
#
_entry.id   cbe6454e459f596857d45667a0ed33e8
#
_cell.length_a   1.000
_cell.length_b   1.000
_cell.length_c   1.000
_cell.angle_alpha   90.00
_cell.angle_beta   90.00
_cell.angle_gamma   90.00
#
_symmetry.space_group_name_H-M   'P 1'
#
loop_
_entity.id
_entity.type
_entity.pdbx_description
1 polymer ?
#
loop_
_entity_poly.entity_id
_entity_poly.type
_entity_poly.pdbx_seq_one_letter_code
_entity_poly.pdbx_strand_id
1 'polypeptide(L)'
;MNMLFKKQKSFVRFYSLVPGLKELYPIIPAKELKRKWILENQTTSKCPVKKILGSGGKEHLGHSANCPGINKLVDTGWILCAPADFTIKTFGQGQDFKFEVPILFEENYHWISSHPPAITECLLDRPADTLNSIVKIDTPWRIQTSDDIVLLQQHVPYNNQPYFTAASGIVDPKYSHEANVQLFWHTLEGEVTIKAGTPLIQYIPISRKHIQNSFYDFSVQDADEQDKYVEEAFNYAKRSSFLKNVSLGDRIAKTIKVTSLNKRR
;
A
#
# COMPACT_ATOMS: atom_id res chain seq x y z
N MET A 1 10.37 -35.59 -26.87
CA MET A 1 10.61 -34.20 -27.28
C MET A 1 9.96 -33.32 -26.24
N ASN A 2 10.70 -33.02 -25.14
CA ASN A 2 10.19 -32.20 -24.04
C ASN A 2 10.22 -30.72 -24.47
N MET A 3 9.10 -30.18 -24.91
CA MET A 3 8.93 -28.75 -25.00
C MET A 3 9.00 -28.18 -23.57
N LEU A 4 10.12 -27.57 -23.23
CA LEU A 4 10.28 -26.74 -22.05
C LEU A 4 9.32 -25.54 -22.22
N PHE A 5 8.10 -25.64 -21.71
CA PHE A 5 7.22 -24.49 -21.57
C PHE A 5 7.92 -23.49 -20.65
N LYS A 6 8.53 -22.46 -21.23
CA LYS A 6 8.99 -21.30 -20.46
C LYS A 6 7.75 -20.78 -19.71
N LYS A 7 7.75 -20.93 -18.38
CA LYS A 7 6.69 -20.39 -17.53
C LYS A 7 6.59 -18.90 -17.83
N GLN A 8 5.48 -18.50 -18.45
CA GLN A 8 5.27 -17.10 -18.79
C GLN A 8 5.27 -16.29 -17.49
N LYS A 9 6.09 -15.24 -17.44
CA LYS A 9 6.18 -14.37 -16.28
C LYS A 9 4.86 -13.64 -16.09
N SER A 10 4.32 -13.64 -14.87
CA SER A 10 3.12 -12.86 -14.53
C SER A 10 3.36 -11.38 -14.83
N PHE A 11 2.34 -10.69 -15.33
CA PHE A 11 2.45 -9.29 -15.69
C PHE A 11 1.30 -8.46 -15.14
N VAL A 12 1.57 -7.16 -14.97
CA VAL A 12 0.58 -6.10 -14.77
C VAL A 12 0.91 -5.00 -15.76
N ARG A 13 -0.10 -4.56 -16.50
CA ARG A 13 -0.01 -3.51 -17.50
C ARG A 13 -1.05 -2.44 -17.22
N PHE A 14 -0.61 -1.21 -17.13
CA PHE A 14 -1.48 -0.04 -17.16
C PHE A 14 -1.38 0.62 -18.53
N TYR A 15 -2.51 1.03 -19.07
CA TYR A 15 -2.54 1.77 -20.34
C TYR A 15 -3.59 2.88 -20.28
N SER A 16 -3.32 3.99 -20.96
CA SER A 16 -4.22 5.14 -21.02
C SER A 16 -5.00 5.16 -22.33
N LEU A 17 -6.26 5.56 -22.23
CA LEU A 17 -7.08 5.88 -23.41
C LEU A 17 -6.82 7.29 -23.94
N VAL A 18 -6.17 8.14 -23.12
CA VAL A 18 -5.81 9.51 -23.50
C VAL A 18 -4.35 9.54 -23.95
N PRO A 19 -4.08 9.91 -25.21
CA PRO A 19 -2.71 10.05 -25.72
C PRO A 19 -1.92 11.09 -24.90
N GLY A 20 -0.64 10.81 -24.62
CA GLY A 20 0.25 11.72 -23.90
C GLY A 20 0.09 11.70 -22.36
N LEU A 21 -0.95 11.05 -21.83
CA LEU A 21 -1.15 11.03 -20.38
C LEU A 21 -0.01 10.33 -19.63
N LYS A 22 0.55 9.27 -20.18
CA LYS A 22 1.66 8.53 -19.56
C LYS A 22 2.95 9.36 -19.43
N GLU A 23 3.12 10.37 -20.24
CA GLU A 23 4.25 11.30 -20.18
C GLU A 23 4.04 12.39 -19.15
N LEU A 24 2.79 12.86 -18.98
CA LEU A 24 2.45 13.95 -18.09
C LEU A 24 2.21 13.48 -16.65
N TYR A 25 1.39 12.46 -16.47
CA TYR A 25 0.97 11.95 -15.17
C TYR A 25 0.96 10.42 -15.16
N PRO A 26 2.14 9.77 -15.24
CA PRO A 26 2.24 8.32 -15.27
C PRO A 26 1.74 7.68 -13.96
N ILE A 27 1.30 6.45 -14.06
CA ILE A 27 1.25 5.56 -12.90
C ILE A 27 2.71 5.20 -12.57
N ILE A 28 3.15 5.55 -11.36
CA ILE A 28 4.55 5.40 -10.95
C ILE A 28 4.75 4.17 -10.05
N PRO A 29 5.92 3.50 -10.09
CA PRO A 29 6.29 2.54 -9.06
C PRO A 29 6.22 3.18 -7.66
N ALA A 30 5.62 2.49 -6.70
CA ALA A 30 5.39 3.04 -5.36
C ALA A 30 6.68 3.49 -4.65
N LYS A 31 7.80 2.81 -4.93
CA LYS A 31 9.15 3.17 -4.43
C LYS A 31 9.67 4.53 -4.94
N GLU A 32 9.10 5.05 -6.04
CA GLU A 32 9.50 6.34 -6.62
C GLU A 32 8.76 7.52 -5.98
N LEU A 33 7.67 7.25 -5.24
CA LEU A 33 6.98 8.27 -4.49
C LEU A 33 7.86 8.78 -3.35
N LYS A 34 8.34 10.02 -3.47
CA LYS A 34 9.20 10.66 -2.46
C LYS A 34 8.38 11.00 -1.21
N ARG A 35 8.59 10.27 -0.13
CA ARG A 35 7.96 10.54 1.17
C ARG A 35 8.93 11.34 2.03
N LYS A 36 8.63 12.62 2.24
CA LYS A 36 9.49 13.56 3.00
C LYS A 36 9.87 13.00 4.37
N TRP A 37 8.93 12.44 5.11
CA TRP A 37 9.17 11.88 6.44
C TRP A 37 10.15 10.70 6.45
N ILE A 38 10.18 9.87 5.38
CA ILE A 38 11.17 8.80 5.23
C ILE A 38 12.54 9.40 4.95
N LEU A 39 12.62 10.34 3.99
CA LEU A 39 13.89 10.96 3.59
C LEU A 39 14.55 11.71 4.75
N GLU A 40 13.78 12.46 5.52
CA GLU A 40 14.28 13.23 6.66
C GLU A 40 14.78 12.35 7.81
N ASN A 41 14.19 11.18 8.00
CA ASN A 41 14.47 10.31 9.15
C ASN A 41 15.40 9.13 8.84
N GLN A 42 15.63 8.79 7.58
CA GLN A 42 16.64 7.79 7.21
C GLN A 42 18.08 8.25 7.47
N THR A 43 18.34 9.54 7.45
CA THR A 43 19.69 10.11 7.61
C THR A 43 20.22 10.05 9.05
N THR A 44 19.36 10.03 10.05
CA THR A 44 19.76 10.06 11.48
C THR A 44 20.19 8.71 12.03
N SER A 45 19.87 7.60 11.33
CA SER A 45 20.04 6.22 11.80
C SER A 45 21.24 5.46 11.21
N LYS A 46 22.02 6.06 10.29
CA LYS A 46 23.01 5.33 9.48
C LYS A 46 24.31 4.97 10.18
N CYS A 47 24.58 5.45 11.40
CA CYS A 47 25.85 5.13 12.07
C CYS A 47 25.67 4.13 13.22
N PRO A 48 25.97 2.83 13.02
CA PRO A 48 25.93 1.84 14.11
C PRO A 48 26.93 2.17 15.23
N VAL A 49 27.99 2.92 14.96
CA VAL A 49 29.01 3.31 15.93
C VAL A 49 28.50 4.39 16.90
N LYS A 50 27.66 5.33 16.44
CA LYS A 50 26.99 6.29 17.35
C LYS A 50 26.02 5.61 18.32
N LYS A 51 25.52 4.42 17.96
CA LYS A 51 24.64 3.61 18.81
C LYS A 51 25.40 2.91 19.96
N ILE A 52 26.68 2.66 19.79
CA ILE A 52 27.53 1.94 20.73
C ILE A 52 28.28 2.91 21.66
N LEU A 53 28.64 4.09 21.18
CA LEU A 53 29.43 5.08 21.93
C LEU A 53 28.57 6.12 22.70
N GLY A 54 27.28 5.85 22.84
CA GLY A 54 26.37 6.40 23.80
C GLY A 54 26.57 7.83 24.26
N SER A 55 25.79 8.73 23.80
CA SER A 55 25.41 9.89 24.62
C SER A 55 24.18 9.51 25.44
N GLY A 56 24.40 9.26 26.73
CA GLY A 56 23.42 9.34 27.82
C GLY A 56 21.97 8.97 27.52
N GLY A 57 21.57 7.71 27.75
CA GLY A 57 20.28 7.36 28.36
C GLY A 57 18.98 7.67 27.63
N LYS A 58 18.97 8.15 26.38
CA LYS A 58 17.75 8.15 25.57
C LYS A 58 17.77 6.91 24.69
N GLU A 59 16.92 5.95 25.04
CA GLU A 59 16.63 4.80 24.20
C GLU A 59 16.33 5.31 22.77
N HIS A 60 17.19 4.95 21.82
CA HIS A 60 16.90 5.13 20.42
C HIS A 60 15.80 4.13 20.03
N LEU A 61 14.55 4.45 20.36
CA LEU A 61 13.39 3.80 19.76
C LEU A 61 13.60 3.85 18.26
N GLY A 62 13.59 2.67 17.62
CA GLY A 62 13.82 2.59 16.19
C GLY A 62 12.78 3.44 15.46
N HIS A 63 13.23 4.42 14.67
CA HIS A 63 12.34 5.31 13.94
C HIS A 63 11.51 4.52 12.93
N SER A 64 10.22 4.85 12.79
CA SER A 64 9.28 4.19 11.87
C SER A 64 9.78 4.13 10.42
N ALA A 65 10.56 5.13 9.98
CA ALA A 65 11.21 5.16 8.68
C ALA A 65 12.21 4.01 8.45
N ASN A 66 12.63 3.32 9.51
CA ASN A 66 13.53 2.16 9.46
C ASN A 66 12.80 0.82 9.67
N CYS A 67 11.47 0.84 9.81
CA CYS A 67 10.68 -0.37 9.94
C CYS A 67 10.64 -1.12 8.60
N PRO A 68 11.18 -2.37 8.52
CA PRO A 68 11.20 -3.11 7.27
C PRO A 68 9.80 -3.39 6.71
N GLY A 69 8.81 -3.60 7.57
CA GLY A 69 7.42 -3.83 7.17
C GLY A 69 6.78 -2.60 6.53
N ILE A 70 7.00 -1.42 7.14
CA ILE A 70 6.52 -0.15 6.57
C ILE A 70 7.20 0.10 5.22
N ASN A 71 8.53 0.02 5.15
CA ASN A 71 9.27 0.27 3.91
C ASN A 71 8.82 -0.68 2.81
N LYS A 72 8.63 -1.97 3.12
CA LYS A 72 8.14 -2.92 2.13
C LYS A 72 6.74 -2.58 1.64
N LEU A 73 5.82 -2.18 2.52
CA LEU A 73 4.47 -1.78 2.15
C LEU A 73 4.47 -0.55 1.23
N VAL A 74 5.21 0.48 1.60
CA VAL A 74 5.24 1.76 0.86
C VAL A 74 5.98 1.66 -0.47
N ASP A 75 6.86 0.69 -0.65
CA ASP A 75 7.64 0.48 -1.87
C ASP A 75 7.01 -0.54 -2.83
N THR A 76 5.97 -1.26 -2.38
CA THR A 76 5.36 -2.32 -3.19
C THR A 76 4.28 -1.79 -4.13
N GLY A 77 4.30 -2.25 -5.39
CA GLY A 77 3.27 -1.95 -6.38
C GLY A 77 3.41 -0.58 -7.04
N TRP A 78 2.28 0.05 -7.34
CA TRP A 78 2.19 1.27 -8.15
C TRP A 78 1.23 2.28 -7.55
N ILE A 79 1.52 3.56 -7.77
CA ILE A 79 0.70 4.70 -7.35
C ILE A 79 0.03 5.32 -8.57
N LEU A 80 -1.29 5.44 -8.50
CA LEU A 80 -2.06 6.28 -9.41
C LEU A 80 -2.21 7.65 -8.78
N CYS A 81 -1.84 8.68 -9.53
CA CYS A 81 -1.97 10.08 -9.12
C CYS A 81 -3.11 10.78 -9.85
N ALA A 82 -3.55 11.91 -9.33
CA ALA A 82 -4.51 12.78 -9.99
C ALA A 82 -3.98 13.20 -11.38
N PRO A 83 -4.73 12.96 -12.46
CA PRO A 83 -4.29 13.27 -13.82
C PRO A 83 -4.37 14.76 -14.16
N ALA A 84 -5.12 15.53 -13.39
CA ALA A 84 -5.25 16.98 -13.50
C ALA A 84 -5.67 17.56 -12.14
N ASP A 85 -5.65 18.90 -12.02
CA ASP A 85 -6.29 19.58 -10.90
C ASP A 85 -7.78 19.29 -10.90
N PHE A 86 -8.36 19.06 -9.73
CA PHE A 86 -9.81 19.05 -9.56
C PHE A 86 -10.21 19.64 -8.23
N THR A 87 -11.36 20.28 -8.22
CA THR A 87 -11.90 20.93 -7.04
C THR A 87 -13.21 20.25 -6.62
N ILE A 88 -13.33 19.95 -5.35
CA ILE A 88 -14.57 19.46 -4.74
C ILE A 88 -15.08 20.54 -3.80
N LYS A 89 -16.36 20.91 -3.97
CA LYS A 89 -17.08 21.87 -3.15
C LYS A 89 -18.22 21.19 -2.41
N THR A 90 -18.24 21.31 -1.10
CA THR A 90 -19.23 20.76 -0.18
C THR A 90 -19.97 21.86 0.56
N PHE A 91 -21.17 21.58 1.06
CA PHE A 91 -22.14 22.59 1.50
C PHE A 91 -22.60 22.44 2.96
N GLY A 92 -21.85 21.74 3.80
CA GLY A 92 -22.14 21.54 5.22
C GLY A 92 -23.23 20.51 5.53
N GLN A 93 -23.97 20.02 4.52
CA GLN A 93 -25.07 19.07 4.72
C GLN A 93 -24.62 17.60 4.71
N GLY A 94 -23.35 17.34 4.36
CA GLY A 94 -22.79 15.99 4.34
C GLY A 94 -23.34 15.05 3.26
N GLN A 95 -24.20 15.52 2.36
CA GLN A 95 -24.91 14.71 1.38
C GLN A 95 -24.28 14.74 0.00
N ASP A 96 -24.12 15.95 -0.56
CA ASP A 96 -23.74 16.18 -1.94
C ASP A 96 -22.52 17.06 -2.08
N PHE A 97 -21.94 17.02 -3.26
CA PHE A 97 -20.83 17.88 -3.65
C PHE A 97 -21.00 18.37 -5.09
N LYS A 98 -20.34 19.47 -5.42
CA LYS A 98 -20.07 19.91 -6.79
C LYS A 98 -18.58 19.72 -7.08
N PHE A 99 -18.25 19.61 -8.34
CA PHE A 99 -16.85 19.50 -8.75
C PHE A 99 -16.55 20.43 -9.92
N GLU A 100 -15.29 20.81 -10.02
CA GLU A 100 -14.74 21.56 -11.15
C GLU A 100 -13.49 20.85 -11.63
N VAL A 101 -13.37 20.70 -12.95
CA VAL A 101 -12.24 20.09 -13.64
C VAL A 101 -11.83 20.96 -14.84
N PRO A 102 -10.59 20.87 -15.34
CA PRO A 102 -10.19 21.58 -16.54
C PRO A 102 -11.04 21.17 -17.75
N ILE A 103 -11.51 22.16 -18.52
CA ILE A 103 -12.43 22.02 -19.68
C ILE A 103 -11.97 20.92 -20.66
N LEU A 104 -10.67 20.81 -20.91
CA LEU A 104 -10.12 19.78 -21.81
C LEU A 104 -10.42 18.34 -21.40
N PHE A 105 -10.72 18.12 -20.13
CA PHE A 105 -11.10 16.81 -19.59
C PHE A 105 -12.61 16.62 -19.58
N GLU A 106 -13.38 17.70 -19.47
CA GLU A 106 -14.84 17.68 -19.38
C GLU A 106 -15.50 17.27 -20.71
N GLU A 107 -14.98 17.79 -21.82
CA GLU A 107 -15.55 17.54 -23.16
C GLU A 107 -15.38 16.09 -23.64
N ASN A 108 -14.33 15.41 -23.20
CA ASN A 108 -13.95 14.09 -23.72
C ASN A 108 -14.02 12.95 -22.70
N TYR A 109 -14.17 13.27 -21.40
CA TYR A 109 -14.08 12.26 -20.37
C TYR A 109 -14.71 12.72 -19.03
N HIS A 110 -15.86 12.16 -18.69
CA HIS A 110 -16.47 12.40 -17.36
C HIS A 110 -15.67 11.65 -16.29
N TRP A 111 -14.66 12.28 -15.73
CA TRP A 111 -13.74 11.61 -14.81
C TRP A 111 -14.04 11.82 -13.32
N ILE A 112 -15.03 12.66 -12.98
CA ILE A 112 -15.59 12.73 -11.62
C ILE A 112 -17.07 12.43 -11.65
N SER A 113 -17.47 11.52 -10.80
CA SER A 113 -18.84 11.11 -10.58
C SER A 113 -19.10 10.84 -9.10
N SER A 114 -20.30 10.47 -8.72
CA SER A 114 -20.64 10.14 -7.35
C SER A 114 -21.27 8.76 -7.23
N HIS A 115 -20.99 8.08 -6.12
CA HIS A 115 -21.87 7.03 -5.63
C HIS A 115 -22.80 7.64 -4.57
N PRO A 116 -24.12 7.61 -4.78
CA PRO A 116 -25.08 8.17 -3.85
C PRO A 116 -25.09 7.38 -2.53
N PRO A 117 -25.56 7.98 -1.42
CA PRO A 117 -25.59 7.35 -0.09
C PRO A 117 -26.21 5.96 -0.07
N ALA A 118 -27.30 5.76 -0.80
CA ALA A 118 -28.02 4.48 -0.87
C ALA A 118 -27.15 3.29 -1.32
N ILE A 119 -26.10 3.54 -2.12
CA ILE A 119 -25.16 2.48 -2.56
C ILE A 119 -24.09 2.19 -1.48
N THR A 120 -23.86 3.14 -0.59
CA THR A 120 -22.71 3.14 0.32
C THR A 120 -23.11 3.04 1.80
N GLU A 121 -24.38 3.00 2.11
CA GLU A 121 -24.92 2.85 3.48
C GLU A 121 -24.40 1.59 4.20
N CYS A 122 -24.14 0.52 3.44
CA CYS A 122 -23.57 -0.72 3.99
C CYS A 122 -22.10 -0.62 4.39
N LEU A 123 -21.39 0.42 3.97
CA LEU A 123 -20.00 0.67 4.37
C LEU A 123 -19.98 1.40 5.72
N LEU A 124 -20.22 0.66 6.80
CA LEU A 124 -20.59 1.16 8.13
C LEU A 124 -19.49 1.92 8.87
N ASP A 125 -18.22 1.69 8.54
CA ASP A 125 -17.08 2.24 9.28
C ASP A 125 -16.60 3.60 8.73
N ARG A 126 -17.52 4.42 8.22
CA ARG A 126 -17.17 5.77 7.81
C ARG A 126 -16.91 6.66 9.03
N PRO A 127 -15.83 7.45 9.04
CA PRO A 127 -15.68 8.51 10.03
C PRO A 127 -16.90 9.44 10.03
N ALA A 128 -17.33 9.92 11.20
CA ALA A 128 -18.55 10.73 11.36
C ALA A 128 -18.51 12.05 10.56
N ASP A 129 -17.32 12.55 10.25
CA ASP A 129 -17.01 13.76 9.49
C ASP A 129 -16.68 13.48 8.00
N THR A 130 -17.24 12.40 7.46
CA THR A 130 -17.07 12.03 6.06
C THR A 130 -18.36 12.28 5.27
N LEU A 131 -18.23 12.82 4.06
CA LEU A 131 -19.35 13.01 3.13
C LEU A 131 -20.08 11.69 2.90
N ASN A 132 -21.41 11.70 2.91
CA ASN A 132 -22.21 10.48 2.70
C ASN A 132 -22.10 9.95 1.27
N SER A 133 -22.04 10.84 0.27
CA SER A 133 -21.72 10.47 -1.10
C SER A 133 -20.23 10.18 -1.27
N ILE A 134 -19.88 9.15 -2.01
CA ILE A 134 -18.49 8.88 -2.38
C ILE A 134 -18.12 9.68 -3.63
N VAL A 135 -17.00 10.38 -3.57
CA VAL A 135 -16.39 11.01 -4.75
C VAL A 135 -15.69 9.92 -5.55
N LYS A 136 -16.20 9.62 -6.74
CA LYS A 136 -15.61 8.63 -7.64
C LYS A 136 -14.78 9.32 -8.70
N ILE A 137 -13.53 8.92 -8.83
CA ILE A 137 -12.62 9.37 -9.88
C ILE A 137 -12.54 8.28 -10.95
N ASP A 138 -13.16 8.53 -12.10
CA ASP A 138 -13.13 7.66 -13.27
C ASP A 138 -11.91 8.02 -14.13
N THR A 139 -10.76 7.41 -13.86
CA THR A 139 -9.53 7.77 -14.55
C THR A 139 -9.49 7.19 -15.98
N PRO A 140 -8.76 7.83 -16.91
CA PRO A 140 -8.57 7.28 -18.25
C PRO A 140 -7.62 6.08 -18.29
N TRP A 141 -7.13 5.61 -17.14
CA TRP A 141 -6.28 4.44 -17.03
C TRP A 141 -7.09 3.15 -17.05
N ARG A 142 -6.50 2.16 -17.71
CA ARG A 142 -7.02 0.79 -17.76
C ARG A 142 -5.97 -0.18 -17.27
N ILE A 143 -6.41 -1.30 -16.71
CA ILE A 143 -5.56 -2.32 -16.10
C ILE A 143 -5.74 -3.63 -16.86
N GLN A 144 -4.63 -4.30 -17.14
CA GLN A 144 -4.59 -5.66 -17.63
C GLN A 144 -3.58 -6.47 -16.82
N THR A 145 -3.95 -7.68 -16.45
CA THR A 145 -3.07 -8.61 -15.72
C THR A 145 -3.05 -9.98 -16.38
N SER A 146 -2.01 -10.75 -16.07
CA SER A 146 -2.07 -12.19 -16.27
C SER A 146 -3.16 -12.81 -15.39
N ASP A 147 -3.69 -13.96 -15.79
CA ASP A 147 -4.84 -14.64 -15.16
C ASP A 147 -4.65 -14.99 -13.68
N ASP A 148 -3.41 -15.14 -13.26
CA ASP A 148 -3.03 -15.49 -11.89
C ASP A 148 -2.92 -14.28 -10.93
N ILE A 149 -3.10 -13.05 -11.45
CA ILE A 149 -2.92 -11.80 -10.69
C ILE A 149 -4.22 -11.03 -10.56
N VAL A 150 -4.48 -10.55 -9.35
CA VAL A 150 -5.44 -9.48 -9.01
C VAL A 150 -4.68 -8.35 -8.31
N LEU A 151 -5.31 -7.19 -8.14
CA LEU A 151 -4.69 -6.05 -7.48
C LEU A 151 -5.46 -5.71 -6.20
N LEU A 152 -4.76 -5.65 -5.07
CA LEU A 152 -5.24 -4.94 -3.90
C LEU A 152 -5.14 -3.45 -4.20
N GLN A 153 -6.26 -2.76 -4.19
CA GLN A 153 -6.39 -1.32 -4.22
C GLN A 153 -6.51 -0.82 -2.79
N GLN A 154 -5.69 0.15 -2.40
CA GLN A 154 -5.75 0.73 -1.05
C GLN A 154 -5.36 2.20 -1.05
N HIS A 155 -5.80 2.92 0.00
CA HIS A 155 -5.29 4.26 0.26
C HIS A 155 -3.75 4.26 0.32
N VAL A 156 -3.12 5.32 -0.20
CA VAL A 156 -1.64 5.43 -0.19
C VAL A 156 -1.16 5.55 1.26
N PRO A 157 -0.49 4.54 1.82
CA PRO A 157 -0.14 4.53 3.23
C PRO A 157 0.88 5.62 3.56
N TYR A 158 0.68 6.25 4.72
CA TYR A 158 1.59 7.29 5.26
C TYR A 158 1.79 8.50 4.32
N ASN A 159 0.78 8.85 3.51
CA ASN A 159 0.85 9.96 2.55
C ASN A 159 0.35 11.30 3.11
N ASN A 160 -0.10 11.34 4.37
CA ASN A 160 -0.60 12.54 5.04
C ASN A 160 -1.59 13.36 4.19
N GLN A 161 -2.61 12.69 3.66
CA GLN A 161 -3.68 13.31 2.87
C GLN A 161 -4.89 13.58 3.78
N PRO A 162 -5.18 14.88 4.13
CA PRO A 162 -6.21 15.19 5.11
C PRO A 162 -7.63 15.25 4.52
N TYR A 163 -7.76 15.37 3.20
CA TYR A 163 -9.04 15.68 2.56
C TYR A 163 -9.84 14.46 2.15
N PHE A 164 -9.16 13.31 1.99
CA PHE A 164 -9.83 12.07 1.60
C PHE A 164 -9.09 10.83 2.05
N THR A 165 -9.82 9.73 2.13
CA THR A 165 -9.29 8.37 2.21
C THR A 165 -9.81 7.57 1.03
N ALA A 166 -8.92 6.89 0.29
CA ALA A 166 -9.36 6.03 -0.80
C ALA A 166 -9.90 4.70 -0.27
N ALA A 167 -10.99 4.23 -0.83
CA ALA A 167 -11.59 2.95 -0.49
C ALA A 167 -10.65 1.79 -0.87
N SER A 168 -10.58 0.80 0.00
CA SER A 168 -9.80 -0.41 -0.24
C SER A 168 -10.66 -1.50 -0.85
N GLY A 169 -10.06 -2.30 -1.75
CA GLY A 169 -10.76 -3.41 -2.38
C GLY A 169 -9.84 -4.27 -3.25
N ILE A 170 -10.38 -5.36 -3.79
CA ILE A 170 -9.69 -6.19 -4.76
C ILE A 170 -10.21 -5.84 -6.16
N VAL A 171 -9.31 -5.37 -7.02
CA VAL A 171 -9.58 -5.16 -8.45
C VAL A 171 -9.19 -6.41 -9.20
N ASP A 172 -10.17 -7.01 -9.87
CA ASP A 172 -9.96 -8.13 -10.77
C ASP A 172 -10.18 -7.70 -12.21
N PRO A 173 -9.10 -7.52 -13.00
CA PRO A 173 -9.20 -7.05 -14.37
C PRO A 173 -9.99 -7.96 -15.34
N LYS A 174 -10.32 -9.18 -14.91
CA LYS A 174 -11.24 -10.04 -15.66
C LYS A 174 -12.68 -9.53 -15.67
N TYR A 175 -13.09 -8.80 -14.62
CA TYR A 175 -14.44 -8.28 -14.46
C TYR A 175 -14.50 -6.76 -14.63
N SER A 176 -13.45 -6.04 -14.21
CA SER A 176 -13.37 -4.59 -14.34
C SER A 176 -11.94 -4.17 -14.62
N HIS A 177 -11.70 -3.65 -15.80
CA HIS A 177 -10.37 -3.19 -16.24
C HIS A 177 -10.15 -1.68 -16.03
N GLU A 178 -11.11 -0.98 -15.46
CA GLU A 178 -11.02 0.45 -15.19
C GLU A 178 -10.26 0.72 -13.89
N ALA A 179 -9.35 1.70 -13.93
CA ALA A 179 -8.63 2.17 -12.75
C ALA A 179 -9.43 3.28 -12.06
N ASN A 180 -10.58 2.95 -11.50
CA ASN A 180 -11.43 3.90 -10.79
C ASN A 180 -11.02 4.00 -9.32
N VAL A 181 -11.15 5.19 -8.75
CA VAL A 181 -10.83 5.47 -7.36
C VAL A 181 -12.05 6.03 -6.65
N GLN A 182 -12.46 5.39 -5.57
CA GLN A 182 -13.53 5.84 -4.69
C GLN A 182 -12.89 6.55 -3.49
N LEU A 183 -13.29 7.81 -3.25
CA LEU A 183 -12.76 8.64 -2.19
C LEU A 183 -13.84 8.93 -1.14
N PHE A 184 -13.59 8.53 0.11
CA PHE A 184 -14.29 9.05 1.28
C PHE A 184 -13.77 10.46 1.56
N TRP A 185 -14.64 11.46 1.35
CA TRP A 185 -14.25 12.86 1.43
C TRP A 185 -14.47 13.41 2.84
N HIS A 186 -13.44 14.03 3.44
CA HIS A 186 -13.45 14.46 4.85
C HIS A 186 -13.78 15.93 5.06
N THR A 187 -13.93 16.73 4.01
CA THR A 187 -14.34 18.14 4.13
C THR A 187 -15.83 18.25 3.87
N LEU A 188 -16.62 18.53 4.90
CA LEU A 188 -18.08 18.61 4.80
C LEU A 188 -18.56 19.97 4.33
N GLU A 189 -17.79 21.03 4.54
CA GLU A 189 -18.11 22.39 4.12
C GLU A 189 -16.87 23.09 3.56
N GLY A 190 -17.00 23.73 2.43
CA GLY A 190 -15.94 24.51 1.78
C GLY A 190 -15.51 23.93 0.44
N GLU A 191 -14.36 24.39 0.00
CA GLU A 191 -13.81 24.07 -1.31
C GLU A 191 -12.37 23.61 -1.17
N VAL A 192 -12.05 22.46 -1.77
CA VAL A 192 -10.72 21.85 -1.74
C VAL A 192 -10.28 21.50 -3.15
N THR A 193 -9.14 22.02 -3.57
CA THR A 193 -8.50 21.66 -4.83
C THR A 193 -7.41 20.60 -4.61
N ILE A 194 -7.58 19.47 -5.25
CA ILE A 194 -6.56 18.43 -5.35
C ILE A 194 -5.71 18.71 -6.59
N LYS A 195 -4.42 18.85 -6.40
CA LYS A 195 -3.49 19.16 -7.49
C LYS A 195 -3.13 17.94 -8.30
N ALA A 196 -2.92 18.14 -9.61
CA ALA A 196 -2.35 17.13 -10.49
C ALA A 196 -1.07 16.52 -9.87
N GLY A 197 -0.91 15.21 -10.02
CA GLY A 197 0.20 14.47 -9.40
C GLY A 197 0.00 14.11 -7.92
N THR A 198 -1.10 14.56 -7.27
CA THR A 198 -1.43 14.09 -5.91
C THR A 198 -1.69 12.59 -5.92
N PRO A 199 -1.00 11.80 -5.07
CA PRO A 199 -1.24 10.36 -4.97
C PRO A 199 -2.66 10.07 -4.49
N LEU A 200 -3.41 9.30 -5.27
CA LEU A 200 -4.80 8.94 -4.96
C LEU A 200 -4.88 7.55 -4.34
N ILE A 201 -4.22 6.57 -4.98
CA ILE A 201 -4.38 5.17 -4.59
C ILE A 201 -3.12 4.36 -4.90
N GLN A 202 -2.91 3.27 -4.15
CA GLN A 202 -1.86 2.29 -4.38
C GLN A 202 -2.46 0.97 -4.86
N TYR A 203 -1.88 0.40 -5.91
CA TYR A 203 -2.17 -0.94 -6.41
C TYR A 203 -1.04 -1.90 -6.05
N ILE A 204 -1.37 -2.99 -5.36
CA ILE A 204 -0.42 -4.05 -4.97
C ILE A 204 -0.83 -5.35 -5.67
N PRO A 205 0.05 -5.98 -6.46
CA PRO A 205 -0.27 -7.25 -7.10
C PRO A 205 -0.33 -8.39 -6.08
N ILE A 206 -1.39 -9.18 -6.16
CA ILE A 206 -1.60 -10.36 -5.33
C ILE A 206 -1.87 -11.55 -6.24
N SER A 207 -1.29 -12.70 -5.93
CA SER A 207 -1.65 -13.93 -6.63
C SER A 207 -3.09 -14.32 -6.31
N ARG A 208 -3.91 -14.51 -7.33
CA ARG A 208 -5.34 -14.86 -7.23
C ARG A 208 -5.61 -16.04 -6.29
N LYS A 209 -4.77 -17.06 -6.32
CA LYS A 209 -4.88 -18.21 -5.42
C LYS A 209 -4.69 -17.84 -3.95
N HIS A 210 -3.91 -16.79 -3.65
CA HIS A 210 -3.57 -16.39 -2.29
C HIS A 210 -4.64 -15.52 -1.62
N ILE A 211 -5.68 -15.09 -2.33
CA ILE A 211 -6.84 -14.42 -1.72
C ILE A 211 -7.91 -15.40 -1.23
N GLN A 212 -7.77 -16.69 -1.53
CA GLN A 212 -8.69 -17.72 -1.08
C GLN A 212 -8.16 -18.35 0.21
N ASN A 213 -8.92 -18.26 1.30
CA ASN A 213 -8.53 -18.84 2.58
C ASN A 213 -8.29 -20.36 2.49
N SER A 214 -9.01 -21.06 1.61
CA SER A 214 -8.83 -22.49 1.37
C SER A 214 -7.46 -22.88 0.78
N PHE A 215 -6.66 -21.91 0.34
CA PHE A 215 -5.28 -22.13 -0.10
C PHE A 215 -4.31 -22.37 1.06
N TYR A 216 -4.70 -22.00 2.29
CA TYR A 216 -3.83 -22.06 3.47
C TYR A 216 -4.38 -23.06 4.48
N ASP A 217 -3.48 -23.84 5.07
CA ASP A 217 -3.78 -24.53 6.31
C ASP A 217 -3.70 -23.50 7.44
N PHE A 218 -4.81 -23.33 8.16
CA PHE A 218 -4.92 -22.38 9.26
C PHE A 218 -5.20 -23.11 10.57
N SER A 219 -4.37 -22.85 11.58
CA SER A 219 -4.56 -23.36 12.94
C SER A 219 -4.28 -22.27 13.96
N VAL A 220 -4.97 -22.35 15.08
CA VAL A 220 -4.70 -21.55 16.29
C VAL A 220 -4.54 -22.51 17.44
N GLN A 221 -3.39 -22.48 18.11
CA GLN A 221 -3.06 -23.39 19.21
C GLN A 221 -2.17 -22.68 20.22
N ASP A 222 -2.14 -23.21 21.43
CA ASP A 222 -1.16 -22.77 22.43
C ASP A 222 0.25 -23.27 22.03
N ALA A 223 1.27 -22.50 22.42
CA ALA A 223 2.65 -22.84 22.13
C ALA A 223 3.05 -24.14 22.86
N ASP A 224 3.55 -25.10 22.10
CA ASP A 224 4.17 -26.33 22.65
C ASP A 224 5.64 -26.09 23.07
N GLU A 225 6.30 -27.13 23.56
CA GLU A 225 7.71 -27.04 23.99
C GLU A 225 8.67 -26.74 22.81
N GLN A 226 8.33 -27.18 21.61
CA GLN A 226 9.11 -26.87 20.42
C GLN A 226 8.94 -25.39 20.03
N ASP A 227 7.75 -24.85 20.12
CA ASP A 227 7.47 -23.44 19.84
C ASP A 227 8.20 -22.54 20.84
N LYS A 228 8.18 -22.87 22.14
CA LYS A 228 8.92 -22.15 23.18
C LYS A 228 10.42 -22.15 22.91
N TYR A 229 10.97 -23.28 22.49
CA TYR A 229 12.38 -23.40 22.11
C TYR A 229 12.73 -22.53 20.89
N VAL A 230 11.86 -22.51 19.88
CA VAL A 230 12.04 -21.64 18.69
C VAL A 230 11.99 -20.17 19.09
N GLU A 231 11.09 -19.78 20.01
CA GLU A 231 10.97 -18.41 20.49
C GLU A 231 12.22 -17.98 21.28
N GLU A 232 12.79 -18.84 22.11
CA GLU A 232 14.06 -18.58 22.80
C GLU A 232 15.21 -18.39 21.81
N ALA A 233 15.30 -19.26 20.80
CA ALA A 233 16.30 -19.17 19.74
C ALA A 233 16.15 -17.88 18.92
N PHE A 234 14.91 -17.46 18.64
CA PHE A 234 14.59 -16.21 17.98
C PHE A 234 15.05 -14.99 18.80
N ASN A 235 14.73 -14.98 20.07
CA ASN A 235 15.11 -13.91 20.99
C ASN A 235 16.64 -13.79 21.14
N TYR A 236 17.34 -14.91 21.20
CA TYR A 236 18.80 -14.95 21.16
C TYR A 236 19.36 -14.38 19.85
N ALA A 237 18.84 -14.85 18.71
CA ALA A 237 19.28 -14.39 17.39
C ALA A 237 19.02 -12.89 17.17
N LYS A 238 17.91 -12.36 17.69
CA LYS A 238 17.58 -10.94 17.62
C LYS A 238 18.56 -10.07 18.40
N ARG A 239 19.05 -10.54 19.56
CA ARG A 239 20.02 -9.83 20.41
C ARG A 239 21.45 -9.90 19.88
N SER A 240 21.74 -10.91 19.08
CA SER A 240 23.10 -11.19 18.61
C SER A 240 23.55 -10.22 17.52
N SER A 241 24.53 -9.37 17.85
CA SER A 241 24.98 -8.29 16.96
C SER A 241 25.76 -8.78 15.73
N PHE A 242 26.44 -9.91 15.82
CA PHE A 242 27.27 -10.46 14.75
C PHE A 242 26.43 -11.10 13.61
N LEU A 243 25.14 -11.33 13.84
CA LEU A 243 24.23 -11.89 12.84
C LEU A 243 23.39 -10.84 12.08
N LYS A 244 23.71 -9.56 12.21
CA LYS A 244 22.88 -8.47 11.65
C LYS A 244 22.69 -8.48 10.14
N ASN A 245 23.67 -9.00 9.41
CA ASN A 245 23.64 -9.03 7.94
C ASN A 245 23.00 -10.31 7.37
N VAL A 246 22.45 -11.15 8.23
CA VAL A 246 21.79 -12.40 7.85
C VAL A 246 20.29 -12.25 8.03
N SER A 247 19.48 -12.79 7.13
CA SER A 247 18.02 -12.77 7.26
C SER A 247 17.59 -13.37 8.60
N LEU A 248 16.45 -12.93 9.14
CA LEU A 248 15.98 -13.40 10.44
C LEU A 248 15.74 -14.91 10.45
N GLY A 249 15.18 -15.47 9.36
CA GLY A 249 14.99 -16.91 9.20
C GLY A 249 16.32 -17.67 9.24
N ASP A 250 17.34 -17.18 8.52
CA ASP A 250 18.66 -17.80 8.54
C ASP A 250 19.35 -17.70 9.90
N ARG A 251 19.12 -16.59 10.64
CA ARG A 251 19.62 -16.45 12.02
C ARG A 251 19.01 -17.48 12.95
N ILE A 252 17.69 -17.66 12.88
CA ILE A 252 16.96 -18.66 13.67
C ILE A 252 17.48 -20.06 13.34
N ALA A 253 17.54 -20.42 12.05
CA ALA A 253 18.03 -21.71 11.61
C ALA A 253 19.46 -22.02 12.08
N LYS A 254 20.37 -21.04 12.00
CA LYS A 254 21.74 -21.17 12.51
C LYS A 254 21.78 -21.33 14.03
N THR A 255 20.94 -20.58 14.77
CA THR A 255 20.89 -20.67 16.23
C THR A 255 20.36 -22.03 16.68
N ILE A 256 19.29 -22.53 16.07
CA ILE A 256 18.74 -23.87 16.36
C ILE A 256 19.79 -24.96 16.09
N LYS A 257 20.52 -24.86 14.98
CA LYS A 257 21.57 -25.84 14.64
C LYS A 257 22.68 -25.87 15.69
N VAL A 258 23.13 -24.71 16.19
CA VAL A 258 24.19 -24.62 17.21
C VAL A 258 23.71 -25.19 18.55
N THR A 259 22.47 -24.83 18.98
CA THR A 259 21.93 -25.33 20.25
C THR A 259 21.63 -26.84 20.23
N SER A 260 21.22 -27.39 19.09
CA SER A 260 21.01 -28.84 18.93
C SER A 260 22.31 -29.63 18.99
N LEU A 261 23.42 -29.08 18.50
CA LEU A 261 24.75 -29.68 18.61
C LEU A 261 25.26 -29.67 20.05
N ASN A 262 24.97 -28.64 20.83
CA ASN A 262 25.36 -28.56 22.24
C ASN A 262 24.57 -29.48 23.18
N LYS A 263 23.33 -29.86 22.80
CA LYS A 263 22.55 -30.87 23.57
C LYS A 263 22.96 -32.32 23.32
N ARG A 264 23.79 -32.60 22.30
CA ARG A 264 24.32 -33.93 21.98
C ARG A 264 25.71 -34.18 22.56
N ARG A 265 26.29 -33.22 23.25
CA ARG A 265 27.50 -33.35 24.07
C ARG A 265 27.13 -33.40 25.55
#